data_3971013dd437b5984ca8cbcea5507f07
#
_entry.id   3971013dd437b5984ca8cbcea5507f07
#
_cell.length_a   1.000
_cell.length_b   1.000
_cell.length_c   1.000
_cell.angle_alpha   90.00
_cell.angle_beta   90.00
_cell.angle_gamma   90.00
#
_symmetry.space_group_name_H-M   'P 1'
#
loop_
_entity.id
_entity.type
_entity.pdbx_description
1 polymer ?
#
loop_
_entity_poly.entity_id
_entity_poly.type
_entity_poly.pdbx_seq_one_letter_code
_entity_poly.pdbx_strand_id
1 'polypeptide(L)'
;MQKQTRLCSPTGTSQAGTLFIDRESFDEAVNYALAAGQNEVCGFMLVRRFDPKTFVVIENSLILPYQLVAQGLSQPAPEGESEQMDVEDEHEDDPDVFRLLWHSHGTGAAAFSTTDTNTHDKMASTTAFDAMFFMVINTQGRATANIEVYKPFRVGTQLHLVVLEKTEQANLLPYKMAIEDKCNPFPKPAKVKTWRPYPPSEDPNPDPDDLDTFPTGYYGKG
;
A
#
# COMPACT_ATOMS: atom_id res chain seq x y z
N MET A 1 27.16 -1.50 -22.14
CA MET A 1 26.17 -0.45 -22.44
C MET A 1 24.80 -0.99 -21.97
N GLN A 2 24.35 -0.56 -20.80
CA GLN A 2 23.06 -1.01 -20.26
C GLN A 2 21.92 -0.31 -21.02
N LYS A 3 20.99 -1.07 -21.56
CA LYS A 3 19.75 -0.52 -22.13
C LYS A 3 18.81 -0.13 -20.98
N GLN A 4 18.62 1.17 -20.76
CA GLN A 4 17.61 1.68 -19.86
C GLN A 4 16.23 1.58 -20.54
N THR A 5 15.33 0.79 -20.00
CA THR A 5 13.92 0.78 -20.40
C THR A 5 13.22 1.94 -19.67
N ARG A 6 12.95 3.03 -20.37
CA ARG A 6 12.17 4.15 -19.84
C ARG A 6 10.69 3.78 -19.85
N LEU A 7 10.09 3.63 -18.67
CA LEU A 7 8.65 3.61 -18.53
C LEU A 7 8.13 5.04 -18.74
N CYS A 8 7.26 5.25 -19.73
CA CYS A 8 6.72 6.57 -20.06
C CYS A 8 5.94 7.16 -18.89
N SER A 9 6.42 8.28 -18.37
CA SER A 9 5.66 9.15 -17.46
C SER A 9 4.67 10.03 -18.24
N PRO A 10 3.47 10.28 -17.71
CA PRO A 10 2.55 11.26 -18.30
C PRO A 10 3.12 12.67 -18.22
N THR A 11 2.82 13.46 -19.22
CA THR A 11 3.31 14.80 -19.49
C THR A 11 3.05 15.80 -18.36
N GLY A 12 4.10 16.46 -17.88
CA GLY A 12 3.98 17.84 -17.43
C GLY A 12 4.08 18.13 -15.94
N THR A 13 4.35 17.16 -15.07
CA THR A 13 4.67 17.43 -13.65
C THR A 13 6.18 17.48 -13.42
N SER A 14 6.66 18.50 -12.74
CA SER A 14 8.06 18.57 -12.29
C SER A 14 8.32 17.40 -11.35
N GLN A 15 9.12 16.43 -11.80
CA GLN A 15 9.48 15.27 -10.98
C GLN A 15 10.47 15.72 -9.89
N ALA A 16 10.18 15.38 -8.63
CA ALA A 16 11.01 15.76 -7.50
C ALA A 16 12.33 14.98 -7.43
N GLY A 17 12.40 13.82 -8.10
CA GLY A 17 13.58 12.97 -8.09
C GLY A 17 13.37 11.66 -8.84
N THR A 18 14.36 10.77 -8.71
CA THR A 18 14.36 9.45 -9.35
C THR A 18 14.43 8.37 -8.28
N LEU A 19 13.52 7.40 -8.34
CA LEU A 19 13.58 6.17 -7.57
C LEU A 19 14.13 5.05 -8.46
N PHE A 20 15.25 4.49 -8.06
CA PHE A 20 15.82 3.30 -8.69
C PHE A 20 15.39 2.06 -7.91
N ILE A 21 15.00 1.03 -8.63
CA ILE A 21 14.70 -0.29 -8.07
C ILE A 21 15.41 -1.33 -8.93
N ASP A 22 16.04 -2.32 -8.33
CA ASP A 22 16.61 -3.44 -9.06
C ASP A 22 15.50 -4.30 -9.68
N ARG A 23 15.86 -5.00 -10.76
CA ARG A 23 14.90 -5.84 -11.52
C ARG A 23 14.32 -6.96 -10.65
N GLU A 24 15.10 -7.53 -9.77
CA GLU A 24 14.69 -8.65 -8.92
C GLU A 24 13.60 -8.23 -7.93
N SER A 25 13.83 -7.15 -7.16
CA SER A 25 12.83 -6.59 -6.25
C SER A 25 11.57 -6.12 -6.97
N PHE A 26 11.72 -5.52 -8.15
CA PHE A 26 10.57 -5.09 -8.96
C PHE A 26 9.75 -6.28 -9.47
N ASP A 27 10.41 -7.28 -10.06
CA ASP A 27 9.76 -8.46 -10.59
C ASP A 27 9.15 -9.30 -9.47
N GLU A 28 9.74 -9.33 -8.28
CA GLU A 28 9.17 -9.97 -7.11
C GLU A 28 7.81 -9.36 -6.74
N ALA A 29 7.73 -8.02 -6.61
CA ALA A 29 6.47 -7.33 -6.34
C ALA A 29 5.41 -7.59 -7.44
N VAL A 30 5.82 -7.57 -8.72
CA VAL A 30 4.94 -7.92 -9.86
C VAL A 30 4.47 -9.37 -9.77
N ASN A 31 5.34 -10.30 -9.37
CA ASN A 31 5.00 -11.71 -9.24
C ASN A 31 4.00 -11.96 -8.09
N TYR A 32 4.10 -11.24 -6.98
CA TYR A 32 3.06 -11.27 -5.93
C TYR A 32 1.73 -10.74 -6.48
N ALA A 33 1.72 -9.63 -7.22
CA ALA A 33 0.52 -9.12 -7.85
C ALA A 33 -0.11 -10.14 -8.83
N LEU A 34 0.70 -10.81 -9.65
CA LEU A 34 0.25 -11.87 -10.55
C LEU A 34 -0.31 -13.09 -9.80
N ALA A 35 0.34 -13.50 -8.70
CA ALA A 35 -0.08 -14.63 -7.89
C ALA A 35 -1.39 -14.35 -7.14
N ALA A 36 -1.62 -13.11 -6.69
CA ALA A 36 -2.86 -12.67 -6.03
C ALA A 36 -4.05 -12.56 -6.99
N GLY A 37 -3.81 -12.42 -8.29
CA GLY A 37 -4.83 -12.41 -9.35
C GLY A 37 -5.72 -11.18 -9.31
N GLN A 38 -6.97 -11.32 -8.85
CA GLN A 38 -7.94 -10.22 -8.76
C GLN A 38 -7.90 -9.47 -7.43
N ASN A 39 -7.24 -10.03 -6.42
CA ASN A 39 -7.08 -9.37 -5.14
C ASN A 39 -5.90 -8.39 -5.21
N GLU A 40 -6.02 -7.30 -4.48
CA GLU A 40 -4.89 -6.43 -4.24
C GLU A 40 -4.05 -6.99 -3.09
N VAL A 41 -2.73 -6.88 -3.23
CA VAL A 41 -1.76 -7.19 -2.19
C VAL A 41 -0.89 -5.97 -1.94
N CYS A 42 -0.43 -5.83 -0.72
CA CYS A 42 0.48 -4.76 -0.33
C CYS A 42 1.71 -5.33 0.37
N GLY A 43 2.73 -4.50 0.47
CA GLY A 43 3.96 -4.86 1.16
C GLY A 43 4.85 -3.65 1.40
N PHE A 44 6.05 -3.95 1.89
CA PHE A 44 7.01 -2.95 2.31
C PHE A 44 8.33 -3.17 1.59
N MET A 45 9.09 -2.10 1.42
CA MET A 45 10.49 -2.08 1.02
C MET A 45 11.17 -0.94 1.77
N LEU A 46 12.49 -0.95 1.79
CA LEU A 46 13.30 0.17 2.27
C LEU A 46 13.93 0.91 1.10
N VAL A 47 14.03 2.22 1.25
CA VAL A 47 14.61 3.12 0.26
C VAL A 47 15.74 3.92 0.91
N ARG A 48 16.92 3.93 0.30
CA ARG A 48 18.04 4.76 0.72
C ARG A 48 18.14 6.01 -0.15
N ARG A 49 18.30 7.16 0.49
CA ARG A 49 18.61 8.43 -0.16
C ARG A 49 20.11 8.53 -0.39
N PHE A 50 20.54 8.76 -1.62
CA PHE A 50 21.94 9.05 -1.98
C PHE A 50 22.21 10.55 -2.11
N ASP A 51 21.23 11.30 -2.59
CA ASP A 51 21.23 12.75 -2.68
C ASP A 51 19.78 13.28 -2.67
N PRO A 52 19.53 14.59 -2.65
CA PRO A 52 18.17 15.15 -2.57
C PRO A 52 17.20 14.73 -3.68
N LYS A 53 17.69 14.12 -4.77
CA LYS A 53 16.88 13.71 -5.92
C LYS A 53 17.09 12.27 -6.36
N THR A 54 17.96 11.52 -5.67
CA THR A 54 18.30 10.14 -6.02
C THR A 54 18.01 9.21 -4.86
N PHE A 55 17.09 8.29 -5.08
CA PHE A 55 16.63 7.31 -4.12
C PHE A 55 16.78 5.91 -4.72
N VAL A 56 17.16 4.93 -3.91
CA VAL A 56 17.37 3.55 -4.35
C VAL A 56 16.67 2.60 -3.39
N VAL A 57 15.87 1.68 -3.91
CA VAL A 57 15.32 0.57 -3.12
C VAL A 57 16.48 -0.31 -2.66
N ILE A 58 16.52 -0.64 -1.37
CA ILE A 58 17.52 -1.53 -0.78
C ILE A 58 17.21 -2.95 -1.26
N GLU A 59 18.21 -3.62 -1.84
CA GLU A 59 18.08 -5.01 -2.30
C GLU A 59 17.65 -5.94 -1.16
N ASN A 60 16.78 -6.91 -1.44
CA ASN A 60 16.24 -7.89 -0.48
C ASN A 60 15.45 -7.29 0.69
N SER A 61 15.01 -6.03 0.61
CA SER A 61 14.18 -5.40 1.62
C SER A 61 12.68 -5.59 1.40
N LEU A 62 12.28 -6.30 0.34
CA LEU A 62 10.86 -6.53 0.05
C LEU A 62 10.27 -7.52 1.07
N ILE A 63 9.18 -7.10 1.69
CA ILE A 63 8.39 -7.92 2.61
C ILE A 63 6.97 -8.00 2.09
N LEU A 64 6.44 -9.23 2.02
CA LEU A 64 5.02 -9.49 1.88
C LEU A 64 4.47 -9.84 3.27
N PRO A 65 3.80 -8.90 3.98
CA PRO A 65 3.31 -9.14 5.32
C PRO A 65 2.08 -10.06 5.32
N TYR A 66 1.76 -10.65 6.48
CA TYR A 66 0.43 -11.20 6.70
C TYR A 66 -0.60 -10.09 6.54
N GLN A 67 -1.65 -10.35 5.74
CA GLN A 67 -2.59 -9.31 5.33
C GLN A 67 -3.99 -9.83 5.01
N LEU A 68 -4.98 -8.96 5.10
CA LEU A 68 -6.32 -9.17 4.59
C LEU A 68 -6.41 -8.59 3.18
N VAL A 69 -6.93 -9.37 2.25
CA VAL A 69 -6.98 -9.00 0.84
C VAL A 69 -8.39 -9.12 0.25
N ALA A 70 -8.71 -8.20 -0.65
CA ALA A 70 -9.92 -8.23 -1.48
C ALA A 70 -9.64 -7.52 -2.80
N GLN A 71 -10.59 -7.55 -3.72
CA GLN A 71 -10.53 -6.73 -4.91
C GLN A 71 -10.66 -5.25 -4.52
N GLY A 72 -9.64 -4.46 -4.82
CA GLY A 72 -9.59 -3.03 -4.53
C GLY A 72 -9.24 -2.67 -3.08
N LEU A 73 -8.74 -3.63 -2.29
CA LEU A 73 -8.32 -3.37 -0.91
C LEU A 73 -7.33 -4.42 -0.41
N SER A 74 -6.24 -3.96 0.18
CA SER A 74 -5.31 -4.77 0.98
C SER A 74 -4.96 -4.05 2.27
N GLN A 75 -4.78 -4.80 3.35
CA GLN A 75 -4.45 -4.24 4.66
C GLN A 75 -3.55 -5.21 5.43
N PRO A 76 -2.36 -4.78 5.90
CA PRO A 76 -1.53 -5.60 6.78
C PRO A 76 -2.31 -6.05 8.02
N ALA A 77 -2.11 -7.29 8.44
CA ALA A 77 -2.57 -7.78 9.73
C ALA A 77 -1.54 -7.40 10.82
N PRO A 78 -1.91 -7.43 12.11
CA PRO A 78 -0.98 -7.09 13.21
C PRO A 78 0.31 -7.91 13.19
N GLU A 79 0.24 -9.18 12.81
CA GLU A 79 1.41 -10.06 12.67
C GLU A 79 2.35 -9.59 11.56
N GLY A 80 1.80 -9.06 10.47
CA GLY A 80 2.58 -8.52 9.36
C GLY A 80 3.26 -7.18 9.68
N GLU A 81 2.70 -6.40 10.60
CA GLU A 81 3.34 -5.19 11.09
C GLU A 81 4.62 -5.50 11.88
N SER A 82 4.64 -6.61 12.63
CA SER A 82 5.85 -7.05 13.35
C SER A 82 6.98 -7.44 12.40
N GLU A 83 6.68 -8.17 11.32
CA GLU A 83 7.70 -8.54 10.32
C GLU A 83 8.38 -7.31 9.71
N GLN A 84 7.62 -6.24 9.52
CA GLN A 84 8.14 -4.97 9.00
C GLN A 84 9.07 -4.29 10.02
N MET A 85 8.67 -4.24 11.30
CA MET A 85 9.48 -3.61 12.35
C MET A 85 10.85 -4.27 12.47
N ASP A 86 10.93 -5.59 12.39
CA ASP A 86 12.21 -6.33 12.48
C ASP A 86 13.20 -5.88 11.40
N VAL A 87 12.74 -5.63 10.16
CA VAL A 87 13.60 -5.17 9.07
C VAL A 87 13.95 -3.67 9.22
N GLU A 88 13.06 -2.88 9.76
CA GLU A 88 13.30 -1.46 10.00
C GLU A 88 14.33 -1.24 11.13
N ASP A 89 14.28 -2.06 12.17
CA ASP A 89 15.21 -2.00 13.32
C ASP A 89 16.68 -2.18 12.88
N GLU A 90 16.95 -2.95 11.82
CA GLU A 90 18.29 -3.09 11.25
C GLU A 90 18.84 -1.77 10.67
N HIS A 91 17.97 -0.78 10.42
CA HIS A 91 18.29 0.50 9.81
C HIS A 91 17.88 1.71 10.64
N GLU A 92 17.48 1.51 11.91
CA GLU A 92 16.92 2.55 12.79
C GLU A 92 17.83 3.79 12.91
N ASP A 93 19.13 3.58 12.93
CA ASP A 93 20.14 4.64 13.07
C ASP A 93 20.54 5.34 11.75
N ASP A 94 20.01 4.89 10.59
CA ASP A 94 20.36 5.47 9.29
C ASP A 94 19.30 6.53 8.86
N PRO A 95 19.61 7.83 9.00
CA PRO A 95 18.65 8.91 8.68
C PRO A 95 18.36 9.03 7.18
N ASP A 96 19.08 8.31 6.33
CA ASP A 96 18.88 8.28 4.89
C ASP A 96 18.08 7.07 4.42
N VAL A 97 17.59 6.22 5.34
CA VAL A 97 16.70 5.10 5.03
C VAL A 97 15.26 5.46 5.35
N PHE A 98 14.37 5.17 4.41
CA PHE A 98 12.95 5.48 4.46
C PHE A 98 12.12 4.25 4.13
N ARG A 99 10.89 4.20 4.65
CA ARG A 99 9.89 3.20 4.32
C ARG A 99 9.28 3.47 2.95
N LEU A 100 9.10 2.41 2.14
CA LEU A 100 8.29 2.40 0.94
C LEU A 100 7.14 1.41 1.12
N LEU A 101 5.91 1.89 0.97
CA LEU A 101 4.72 1.04 0.89
C LEU A 101 4.38 0.81 -0.58
N TRP A 102 4.22 -0.45 -0.97
CA TRP A 102 3.73 -0.78 -2.31
C TRP A 102 2.42 -1.55 -2.22
N HIS A 103 1.58 -1.42 -3.24
CA HIS A 103 0.40 -2.27 -3.41
C HIS A 103 0.12 -2.52 -4.89
N SER A 104 -0.70 -3.53 -5.16
CA SER A 104 -1.07 -3.92 -6.52
C SER A 104 -2.48 -3.45 -6.88
N HIS A 105 -2.70 -3.13 -8.16
CA HIS A 105 -4.01 -2.84 -8.75
C HIS A 105 -4.46 -3.93 -9.73
N GLY A 106 -4.09 -5.20 -9.51
CA GLY A 106 -4.43 -6.30 -10.41
C GLY A 106 -4.18 -5.93 -11.88
N THR A 107 -5.19 -6.01 -12.75
CA THR A 107 -5.11 -5.60 -14.17
C THR A 107 -5.42 -4.11 -14.40
N GLY A 108 -5.71 -3.35 -13.35
CA GLY A 108 -6.06 -1.93 -13.41
C GLY A 108 -4.89 -1.02 -13.79
N ALA A 109 -5.15 0.28 -13.77
CA ALA A 109 -4.11 1.28 -13.98
C ALA A 109 -3.14 1.32 -12.79
N ALA A 110 -1.84 1.39 -13.07
CA ALA A 110 -0.83 1.62 -12.04
C ALA A 110 -0.79 3.13 -11.70
N ALA A 111 -1.86 3.61 -11.07
CA ALA A 111 -2.03 5.00 -10.65
C ALA A 111 -2.75 5.04 -9.30
N PHE A 112 -2.35 5.94 -8.42
CA PHE A 112 -2.98 6.08 -7.10
C PHE A 112 -4.46 6.43 -7.23
N SER A 113 -5.30 5.70 -6.51
CA SER A 113 -6.74 5.92 -6.41
C SER A 113 -7.06 6.96 -5.32
N THR A 114 -8.34 7.34 -5.22
CA THR A 114 -8.81 8.18 -4.10
C THR A 114 -8.64 7.46 -2.75
N THR A 115 -8.82 6.13 -2.73
CA THR A 115 -8.61 5.32 -1.52
C THR A 115 -7.15 5.40 -1.06
N ASP A 116 -6.20 5.29 -1.99
CA ASP A 116 -4.77 5.38 -1.68
C ASP A 116 -4.43 6.77 -1.14
N THR A 117 -4.94 7.83 -1.78
CA THR A 117 -4.75 9.21 -1.30
C THR A 117 -5.29 9.39 0.12
N ASN A 118 -6.47 8.85 0.43
CA ASN A 118 -7.04 8.90 1.78
C ASN A 118 -6.19 8.11 2.80
N THR A 119 -5.57 7.01 2.38
CA THR A 119 -4.65 6.23 3.23
C THR A 119 -3.37 7.04 3.50
N HIS A 120 -2.80 7.68 2.48
CA HIS A 120 -1.65 8.58 2.65
C HIS A 120 -1.99 9.75 3.60
N ASP A 121 -3.23 10.29 3.54
CA ASP A 121 -3.71 11.35 4.43
C ASP A 121 -3.78 10.90 5.89
N LYS A 122 -4.26 9.68 6.12
CA LYS A 122 -4.27 9.09 7.47
C LYS A 122 -2.86 8.89 7.99
N MET A 123 -1.97 8.31 7.18
CA MET A 123 -0.57 8.10 7.55
C MET A 123 0.13 9.41 7.91
N ALA A 124 -0.10 10.49 7.14
CA ALA A 124 0.45 11.80 7.42
C ALA A 124 0.07 12.34 8.81
N SER A 125 -1.10 11.94 9.34
CA SER A 125 -1.58 12.40 10.66
C SER A 125 -1.12 11.52 11.82
N THR A 126 -0.67 10.29 11.57
CA THR A 126 -0.38 9.28 12.60
C THR A 126 1.09 8.85 12.63
N THR A 127 1.82 9.05 11.53
CA THR A 127 3.21 8.58 11.44
C THR A 127 4.21 9.48 12.16
N ALA A 128 5.25 8.87 12.74
CA ALA A 128 6.42 9.56 13.26
C ALA A 128 7.42 9.96 12.17
N PHE A 129 7.31 9.37 10.98
CA PHE A 129 8.25 9.59 9.88
C PHE A 129 8.17 11.00 9.30
N ASP A 130 9.31 11.50 8.86
CA ASP A 130 9.41 12.80 8.16
C ASP A 130 9.02 12.69 6.69
N ALA A 131 9.21 11.51 6.08
CA ALA A 131 8.82 11.20 4.72
C ALA A 131 8.56 9.70 4.54
N MET A 132 7.73 9.34 3.56
CA MET A 132 7.49 7.96 3.12
C MET A 132 7.39 7.89 1.61
N PHE A 133 7.74 6.74 1.07
CA PHE A 133 7.57 6.43 -0.35
C PHE A 133 6.35 5.53 -0.53
N PHE A 134 5.69 5.70 -1.68
CA PHE A 134 4.55 4.89 -2.09
C PHE A 134 4.74 4.43 -3.52
N MET A 135 4.39 3.18 -3.80
CA MET A 135 4.42 2.64 -5.14
C MET A 135 3.15 1.82 -5.40
N VAL A 136 2.52 2.07 -6.54
CA VAL A 136 1.45 1.22 -7.06
C VAL A 136 1.95 0.49 -8.30
N ILE A 137 1.71 -0.82 -8.36
CA ILE A 137 2.07 -1.67 -9.49
C ILE A 137 0.84 -2.37 -10.05
N ASN A 138 0.94 -2.91 -11.27
CA ASN A 138 -0.08 -3.79 -11.79
C ASN A 138 0.52 -5.07 -12.40
N THR A 139 -0.33 -6.04 -12.71
CA THR A 139 0.08 -7.33 -13.28
C THR A 139 0.73 -7.23 -14.67
N GLN A 140 0.72 -6.06 -15.29
CA GLN A 140 1.40 -5.80 -16.57
C GLN A 140 2.83 -5.27 -16.36
N GLY A 141 3.31 -5.18 -15.12
CA GLY A 141 4.63 -4.62 -14.80
C GLY A 141 4.72 -3.10 -15.00
N ARG A 142 3.58 -2.40 -14.97
CA ARG A 142 3.57 -0.92 -14.92
C ARG A 142 3.56 -0.48 -13.46
N ALA A 143 4.25 0.60 -13.16
CA ALA A 143 4.27 1.15 -11.81
C ALA A 143 4.33 2.68 -11.81
N THR A 144 3.85 3.27 -10.73
CA THR A 144 3.96 4.69 -10.40
C THR A 144 4.47 4.80 -8.96
N ALA A 145 5.42 5.69 -8.72
CA ALA A 145 5.96 5.94 -7.39
C ALA A 145 5.84 7.41 -7.01
N ASN A 146 5.55 7.66 -5.73
CA ASN A 146 5.49 8.96 -5.11
C ASN A 146 6.38 9.01 -3.87
N ILE A 147 6.84 10.20 -3.51
CA ILE A 147 7.33 10.53 -2.19
C ILE A 147 6.36 11.49 -1.52
N GLU A 148 6.00 11.22 -0.26
CA GLU A 148 5.25 12.11 0.61
C GLU A 148 6.17 12.59 1.73
N VAL A 149 6.47 13.88 1.76
CA VAL A 149 7.21 14.53 2.84
C VAL A 149 6.19 15.10 3.81
N TYR A 150 6.31 14.79 5.09
CA TYR A 150 5.33 15.19 6.11
C TYR A 150 5.79 16.38 6.96
N LYS A 151 7.10 16.58 7.09
CA LYS A 151 7.68 17.65 7.91
C LYS A 151 8.71 18.48 7.11
N PRO A 152 8.80 19.79 7.34
CA PRO A 152 7.93 20.64 8.16
C PRO A 152 6.58 20.94 7.53
N PHE A 153 6.39 20.65 6.22
CA PHE A 153 5.12 20.82 5.48
C PHE A 153 4.87 19.59 4.66
N ARG A 154 3.60 19.22 4.53
CA ARG A 154 3.23 18.11 3.67
C ARG A 154 3.37 18.48 2.19
N VAL A 155 4.14 17.68 1.48
CA VAL A 155 4.32 17.78 0.03
C VAL A 155 4.39 16.38 -0.57
N GLY A 156 3.44 16.05 -1.46
CA GLY A 156 3.48 14.82 -2.25
C GLY A 156 4.01 15.11 -3.65
N THR A 157 4.90 14.28 -4.15
CA THR A 157 5.47 14.44 -5.49
C THR A 157 5.71 13.10 -6.16
N GLN A 158 5.34 13.02 -7.44
CA GLN A 158 5.64 11.85 -8.27
C GLN A 158 7.13 11.77 -8.58
N LEU A 159 7.67 10.55 -8.47
CA LEU A 159 9.04 10.22 -8.79
C LEU A 159 9.16 9.62 -10.18
N HIS A 160 10.33 9.78 -10.81
CA HIS A 160 10.71 9.00 -11.97
C HIS A 160 11.18 7.61 -11.50
N LEU A 161 10.41 6.57 -11.81
CA LEU A 161 10.80 5.20 -11.49
C LEU A 161 11.69 4.61 -12.58
N VAL A 162 12.84 4.10 -12.20
CA VAL A 162 13.80 3.44 -13.08
C VAL A 162 14.07 2.03 -12.57
N VAL A 163 13.71 1.03 -13.37
CA VAL A 163 14.03 -0.37 -13.07
C VAL A 163 15.39 -0.72 -13.67
N LEU A 164 16.31 -1.17 -12.83
CA LEU A 164 17.68 -1.54 -13.20
C LEU A 164 17.68 -3.00 -13.70
N GLU A 165 18.08 -3.22 -14.95
CA GLU A 165 17.97 -4.52 -15.63
C GLU A 165 18.89 -5.61 -15.04
N LYS A 166 18.28 -6.75 -14.66
CA LYS A 166 18.88 -8.08 -14.61
C LYS A 166 17.88 -9.08 -15.19
N THR A 167 18.33 -10.08 -15.90
CA THR A 167 17.46 -10.93 -16.72
C THR A 167 17.34 -12.33 -16.12
N GLU A 168 16.12 -12.75 -15.70
CA GLU A 168 15.66 -14.16 -15.83
C GLU A 168 14.16 -14.26 -15.54
N GLN A 169 13.45 -15.20 -16.22
CA GLN A 169 12.01 -15.41 -16.02
C GLN A 169 11.73 -16.08 -14.66
N ALA A 170 10.89 -15.46 -13.85
CA ALA A 170 10.55 -15.97 -12.54
C ALA A 170 9.54 -17.13 -12.59
N ASN A 171 9.79 -18.15 -11.77
CA ASN A 171 8.82 -19.18 -11.44
C ASN A 171 7.80 -18.62 -10.42
N LEU A 172 6.51 -18.60 -10.76
CA LEU A 172 5.45 -18.06 -9.89
C LEU A 172 5.08 -18.97 -8.70
N LEU A 173 5.58 -20.20 -8.64
CA LEU A 173 5.17 -21.14 -7.58
C LEU A 173 5.51 -20.65 -6.15
N PRO A 174 6.72 -20.14 -5.86
CA PRO A 174 7.05 -19.62 -4.54
C PRO A 174 6.14 -18.46 -4.12
N TYR A 175 5.82 -17.56 -5.06
CA TYR A 175 4.96 -16.39 -4.80
C TYR A 175 3.51 -16.81 -4.52
N LYS A 176 2.97 -17.81 -5.22
CA LYS A 176 1.63 -18.36 -4.95
C LYS A 176 1.56 -18.95 -3.54
N MET A 177 2.56 -19.73 -3.15
CA MET A 177 2.63 -20.31 -1.80
C MET A 177 2.66 -19.21 -0.72
N ALA A 178 3.44 -18.14 -0.93
CA ALA A 178 3.49 -17.02 0.00
C ALA A 178 2.14 -16.27 0.08
N ILE A 179 1.45 -16.09 -1.03
CA ILE A 179 0.11 -15.48 -1.07
C ILE A 179 -0.91 -16.36 -0.32
N GLU A 180 -0.89 -17.69 -0.53
CA GLU A 180 -1.77 -18.62 0.17
C GLU A 180 -1.54 -18.64 1.68
N ASP A 181 -0.29 -18.48 2.13
CA ASP A 181 0.10 -18.45 3.54
C ASP A 181 -0.26 -17.12 4.22
N LYS A 182 0.12 -15.99 3.60
CA LYS A 182 0.10 -14.68 4.24
C LYS A 182 -1.11 -13.80 3.91
N CYS A 183 -1.84 -14.10 2.83
CA CYS A 183 -2.95 -13.27 2.35
C CYS A 183 -4.30 -13.92 2.62
N ASN A 184 -4.99 -13.43 3.64
CA ASN A 184 -6.31 -13.93 4.01
C ASN A 184 -7.42 -13.01 3.44
N PRO A 185 -8.53 -13.56 2.93
CA PRO A 185 -9.66 -12.74 2.48
C PRO A 185 -10.28 -11.99 3.65
N PHE A 186 -10.75 -10.76 3.40
CA PHE A 186 -11.52 -10.04 4.40
C PHE A 186 -12.73 -10.87 4.85
N PRO A 187 -13.04 -10.90 6.15
CA PRO A 187 -14.24 -11.56 6.64
C PRO A 187 -15.47 -10.97 5.94
N LYS A 188 -16.30 -11.85 5.36
CA LYS A 188 -17.55 -11.40 4.74
C LYS A 188 -18.35 -10.63 5.80
N PRO A 189 -18.85 -9.42 5.48
CA PRO A 189 -19.70 -8.70 6.41
C PRO A 189 -20.84 -9.63 6.83
N ALA A 190 -21.06 -9.76 8.15
CA ALA A 190 -22.18 -10.51 8.66
C ALA A 190 -23.42 -10.01 7.92
N LYS A 191 -24.22 -10.95 7.36
CA LYS A 191 -25.46 -10.56 6.67
C LYS A 191 -26.22 -9.65 7.61
N VAL A 192 -26.21 -8.36 7.32
CA VAL A 192 -27.06 -7.40 8.03
C VAL A 192 -28.46 -7.94 7.86
N LYS A 193 -29.07 -8.41 8.96
CA LYS A 193 -30.48 -8.77 8.95
C LYS A 193 -31.16 -7.53 8.39
N THR A 194 -31.76 -7.68 7.19
CA THR A 194 -32.47 -6.59 6.54
C THR A 194 -33.34 -5.93 7.59
N TRP A 195 -33.01 -4.66 7.85
CA TRP A 195 -33.76 -3.81 8.75
C TRP A 195 -35.20 -3.86 8.29
N ARG A 196 -36.07 -4.54 9.05
CA ARG A 196 -37.49 -4.43 8.79
C ARG A 196 -37.86 -3.03 9.23
N PRO A 197 -38.42 -2.19 8.35
CA PRO A 197 -38.96 -0.91 8.81
C PRO A 197 -39.82 -1.19 10.04
N TYR A 198 -39.59 -0.49 11.11
CA TYR A 198 -40.48 -0.51 12.26
C TYR A 198 -41.90 -0.34 11.74
N PRO A 199 -42.87 -1.14 12.19
CA PRO A 199 -44.24 -0.82 11.91
C PRO A 199 -44.45 0.62 12.40
N PRO A 200 -45.21 1.46 11.66
CA PRO A 200 -45.44 2.83 12.09
C PRO A 200 -45.93 2.77 13.54
N SER A 201 -45.30 3.53 14.42
CA SER A 201 -45.69 3.59 15.82
C SER A 201 -47.14 4.06 15.85
N GLU A 202 -48.00 3.32 16.54
CA GLU A 202 -49.42 3.73 16.77
C GLU A 202 -49.50 4.93 17.73
N ASP A 203 -48.34 5.44 18.21
CA ASP A 203 -48.27 6.60 19.04
C ASP A 203 -48.06 7.89 18.20
N PRO A 204 -49.10 8.74 18.08
CA PRO A 204 -49.05 9.96 17.31
C PRO A 204 -48.12 11.04 17.94
N ASN A 205 -47.50 10.80 19.11
CA ASN A 205 -46.69 11.76 19.81
C ASN A 205 -45.48 11.09 20.50
N PRO A 206 -44.45 10.60 19.72
CA PRO A 206 -43.29 9.98 20.33
C PRO A 206 -42.56 11.02 21.19
N ASP A 207 -42.15 10.60 22.41
CA ASP A 207 -41.36 11.41 23.34
C ASP A 207 -40.05 11.81 22.66
N PRO A 208 -39.71 13.12 22.59
CA PRO A 208 -38.45 13.58 21.98
C PRO A 208 -37.18 13.05 22.65
N ASP A 209 -37.26 12.48 23.86
CA ASP A 209 -36.14 11.92 24.61
C ASP A 209 -35.80 10.46 24.23
N ASP A 210 -36.62 9.78 23.39
CA ASP A 210 -36.36 8.41 22.92
C ASP A 210 -35.45 8.33 21.68
N LEU A 211 -34.91 9.44 21.19
CA LEU A 211 -34.06 9.50 19.99
C LEU A 211 -32.55 9.26 20.27
N ASP A 212 -32.14 9.03 21.52
CA ASP A 212 -30.73 8.94 21.93
C ASP A 212 -30.18 7.51 22.10
N THR A 213 -30.65 6.52 21.34
CA THR A 213 -30.01 5.21 21.31
C THR A 213 -29.56 4.81 19.92
N PHE A 214 -28.71 5.61 19.30
CA PHE A 214 -27.81 5.07 18.28
C PHE A 214 -26.69 4.30 18.96
N PRO A 215 -26.51 3.01 18.68
CA PRO A 215 -25.37 2.29 19.20
C PRO A 215 -24.09 2.85 18.56
N THR A 216 -23.42 3.78 19.26
CA THR A 216 -22.02 4.13 19.01
C THR A 216 -21.16 2.94 19.43
N GLY A 217 -20.94 2.03 18.53
CA GLY A 217 -20.14 0.85 18.84
C GLY A 217 -19.62 0.18 17.60
N TYR A 218 -18.54 0.69 17.07
CA TYR A 218 -17.51 -0.11 16.39
C TYR A 218 -16.31 0.80 16.05
N TYR A 219 -15.62 1.27 17.10
CA TYR A 219 -14.19 1.51 17.06
C TYR A 219 -13.62 0.72 18.21
N GLY A 220 -13.06 -0.46 17.88
CA GLY A 220 -12.38 -1.32 18.81
C GLY A 220 -11.27 -0.56 19.53
N LYS A 221 -11.28 -0.63 20.84
CA LYS A 221 -10.10 -0.40 21.66
C LYS A 221 -9.30 -1.68 21.65
N GLY A 222 -8.03 -1.57 21.34
CA GLY A 222 -7.01 -2.61 21.43
C GLY A 222 -5.74 -2.05 20.83
#